data_a169a1a211141056d9e646c13c55e811
#
_entry.id   a169a1a211141056d9e646c13c55e811
#
_cell.length_a   1.000
_cell.length_b   1.000
_cell.length_c   1.000
_cell.angle_alpha   90.00
_cell.angle_beta   90.00
_cell.angle_gamma   90.00
#
_symmetry.space_group_name_H-M   'P 1'
#
loop_
_entity.id
_entity.type
_entity.pdbx_description
1 polymer ?
#
loop_
_entity_poly.entity_id
_entity_poly.type
_entity_poly.pdbx_seq_one_letter_code
_entity_poly.pdbx_strand_id
1 'polypeptide(L)'
;MEMLTSLSFLDKGEEWPPHSQTERLKKYADNRKRFKNKLGFDRKKYNHIISLVGNKFRVIDYKFLVNFYKKVSLKTSDLLFVEPPTISAGDDETKNTVIEQIKDLSDLDNIGAQAAIDASRYVDALLTIRIPSADDEETQAQAYIGITSPLFWFPVTSPMNLKEITQHVIAWTSTETIIENGKEKEVTYLDYQIHYKGHYERGRKYVEKGTIGDAIFVGQPVEVEDEEGVIGKQVSELERVDTGLSSFAIIPAQNVVTSDTIFAIDDYDDFASLVEELQVRLEKIAHVLDKHADPSLSGPTSALTYDEETGEWFLKMGDYYHRNSKEDPAVEYVTWDGKLESSFQEIELLLDLIAVLSEMGSAIFDRDSLKGSGLSGRALRLLYVNPLTKVRRIRNRFDRSFKEAIALCSEVGYEGKSVEKKDISIKWNDGLPNDKKEDAEIGVIRTGGKATDTIVAQIMEQDGLTKEDAEAKYAEIVKETNARLLSEEPEPNFFEDEEDEGEGEEI
;
A
#
# COMPACT_ATOMS: atom_id res chain seq x y z
N MET A 1 -17.72 -13.17 -10.45
CA MET A 1 -17.18 -13.86 -9.24
C MET A 1 -18.37 -14.40 -8.45
N GLU A 2 -18.48 -15.69 -8.31
CA GLU A 2 -19.55 -16.30 -7.51
C GLU A 2 -19.23 -16.14 -6.02
N MET A 3 -20.26 -15.79 -5.24
CA MET A 3 -20.14 -15.69 -3.79
C MET A 3 -20.33 -17.07 -3.15
N LEU A 4 -19.60 -17.32 -2.07
CA LEU A 4 -19.82 -18.53 -1.27
C LEU A 4 -21.09 -18.34 -0.44
N THR A 5 -22.04 -19.25 -0.56
CA THR A 5 -23.33 -19.21 0.17
C THR A 5 -23.51 -20.35 1.15
N SER A 6 -22.53 -21.24 1.25
CA SER A 6 -22.49 -22.37 2.18
C SER A 6 -21.06 -22.74 2.54
N LEU A 7 -20.90 -23.56 3.56
CA LEU A 7 -19.60 -24.10 3.99
C LEU A 7 -19.20 -25.38 3.23
N SER A 8 -19.97 -25.80 2.22
CA SER A 8 -19.75 -27.04 1.48
C SER A 8 -18.37 -27.16 0.84
N PHE A 9 -17.70 -26.01 0.55
CA PHE A 9 -16.34 -26.02 0.03
C PHE A 9 -15.29 -26.59 1.01
N LEU A 10 -15.66 -26.76 2.27
CA LEU A 10 -14.83 -27.45 3.27
C LEU A 10 -15.14 -28.95 3.34
N ASP A 11 -16.13 -29.47 2.60
CA ASP A 11 -16.50 -30.89 2.65
C ASP A 11 -15.44 -31.74 1.99
N LYS A 12 -15.37 -33.01 2.42
CA LYS A 12 -14.45 -33.98 1.84
C LYS A 12 -14.70 -34.19 0.35
N GLY A 13 -13.62 -34.12 -0.44
CA GLY A 13 -13.65 -34.30 -1.90
C GLY A 13 -13.86 -33.03 -2.68
N GLU A 14 -14.12 -31.92 -2.02
CA GLU A 14 -14.19 -30.62 -2.68
C GLU A 14 -12.78 -30.08 -3.02
N GLU A 15 -12.68 -29.39 -4.14
CA GLU A 15 -11.42 -28.78 -4.60
C GLU A 15 -11.04 -27.59 -3.72
N TRP A 16 -9.76 -27.51 -3.35
CA TRP A 16 -9.21 -26.41 -2.59
C TRP A 16 -8.13 -25.63 -3.40
N PRO A 17 -8.15 -24.28 -3.43
CA PRO A 17 -9.24 -23.44 -2.94
C PRO A 17 -10.50 -23.55 -3.82
N PRO A 18 -11.68 -23.13 -3.33
CA PRO A 18 -12.93 -23.20 -4.08
C PRO A 18 -12.80 -22.55 -5.45
N HIS A 19 -13.24 -23.24 -6.50
CA HIS A 19 -13.11 -22.78 -7.88
C HIS A 19 -13.64 -21.35 -8.09
N SER A 20 -14.76 -21.00 -7.47
CA SER A 20 -15.36 -19.67 -7.51
C SER A 20 -14.45 -18.54 -6.97
N GLN A 21 -13.44 -18.89 -6.14
CA GLN A 21 -12.51 -17.96 -5.54
C GLN A 21 -11.13 -17.95 -6.21
N THR A 22 -10.87 -18.84 -7.14
CA THR A 22 -9.55 -19.03 -7.77
C THR A 22 -9.08 -17.75 -8.49
N GLU A 23 -9.96 -17.09 -9.23
CA GLU A 23 -9.61 -15.84 -9.93
C GLU A 23 -9.22 -14.73 -8.96
N ARG A 24 -10.00 -14.58 -7.86
CA ARG A 24 -9.70 -13.60 -6.81
C ARG A 24 -8.33 -13.86 -6.16
N LEU A 25 -8.09 -15.09 -5.76
CA LEU A 25 -6.84 -15.49 -5.12
C LEU A 25 -5.64 -15.34 -6.05
N LYS A 26 -5.80 -15.67 -7.34
CA LYS A 26 -4.77 -15.43 -8.36
C LYS A 26 -4.45 -13.94 -8.48
N LYS A 27 -5.48 -13.11 -8.58
CA LYS A 27 -5.32 -11.64 -8.62
C LYS A 27 -4.57 -11.12 -7.39
N TYR A 28 -4.93 -11.56 -6.18
CA TYR A 28 -4.24 -11.17 -4.95
C TYR A 28 -2.78 -11.64 -4.93
N ALA A 29 -2.52 -12.87 -5.37
CA ALA A 29 -1.16 -13.39 -5.48
C ALA A 29 -0.31 -12.58 -6.48
N ASP A 30 -0.89 -12.18 -7.62
CA ASP A 30 -0.22 -11.37 -8.62
C ASP A 30 0.01 -9.93 -8.11
N ASN A 31 -0.96 -9.33 -7.44
CA ASN A 31 -0.78 -8.01 -6.80
C ASN A 31 0.30 -8.05 -5.70
N ARG A 32 0.40 -9.16 -4.93
CA ARG A 32 1.50 -9.36 -4.00
C ARG A 32 2.87 -9.40 -4.70
N LYS A 33 2.96 -10.07 -5.87
CA LYS A 33 4.18 -10.11 -6.67
C LYS A 33 4.51 -8.73 -7.24
N ARG A 34 3.50 -8.00 -7.76
CA ARG A 34 3.62 -6.61 -8.23
C ARG A 34 4.19 -5.70 -7.14
N PHE A 35 3.56 -5.70 -5.97
CA PHE A 35 4.02 -4.92 -4.81
C PHE A 35 5.47 -5.24 -4.43
N LYS A 36 5.87 -6.52 -4.45
CA LYS A 36 7.24 -6.98 -4.15
C LYS A 36 8.21 -6.84 -5.32
N ASN A 37 7.78 -6.28 -6.44
CA ASN A 37 8.56 -6.18 -7.67
C ASN A 37 9.08 -7.54 -8.19
N LYS A 38 8.27 -8.59 -8.01
CA LYS A 38 8.59 -9.97 -8.39
C LYS A 38 7.77 -10.49 -9.57
N LEU A 39 6.75 -9.77 -10.01
CA LEU A 39 6.02 -10.11 -11.21
C LEU A 39 6.90 -9.71 -12.39
N GLY A 40 7.55 -10.69 -12.95
CA GLY A 40 8.29 -10.52 -14.20
C GLY A 40 7.28 -10.23 -15.32
N PHE A 41 7.64 -9.30 -16.17
CA PHE A 41 7.03 -9.06 -17.43
C PHE A 41 6.88 -10.39 -18.21
N ASP A 42 5.72 -10.71 -18.78
CA ASP A 42 5.55 -11.90 -19.61
C ASP A 42 6.18 -11.70 -20.98
N ARG A 43 7.45 -12.09 -21.07
CA ARG A 43 8.28 -11.96 -22.27
C ARG A 43 7.80 -12.75 -23.47
N LYS A 44 6.96 -13.76 -23.28
CA LYS A 44 6.38 -14.53 -24.38
C LYS A 44 5.47 -13.67 -25.25
N LYS A 45 4.96 -12.57 -24.69
CA LYS A 45 4.06 -11.63 -25.36
C LYS A 45 4.80 -10.62 -26.26
N TYR A 46 6.08 -10.40 -26.01
CA TYR A 46 6.89 -9.42 -26.75
C TYR A 46 8.07 -10.11 -27.40
N ASN A 47 8.24 -9.88 -28.70
CA ASN A 47 9.33 -10.49 -29.46
C ASN A 47 10.69 -10.13 -28.87
N HIS A 48 11.46 -11.15 -28.55
CA HIS A 48 12.83 -10.98 -28.07
C HIS A 48 13.67 -10.25 -29.10
N ILE A 49 14.43 -9.28 -28.64
CA ILE A 49 15.43 -8.62 -29.46
C ILE A 49 16.60 -9.59 -29.57
N ILE A 50 16.76 -10.16 -30.75
CA ILE A 50 17.83 -11.09 -31.03
C ILE A 50 18.92 -10.32 -31.76
N SER A 51 20.10 -10.24 -31.16
CA SER A 51 21.29 -9.73 -31.83
C SER A 51 22.10 -10.89 -32.37
N LEU A 52 22.45 -10.84 -33.64
CA LEU A 52 23.33 -11.81 -34.29
C LEU A 52 24.77 -11.35 -34.09
N VAL A 53 25.54 -12.06 -33.30
CA VAL A 53 26.98 -11.83 -33.13
C VAL A 53 27.73 -13.04 -33.72
N GLY A 54 28.30 -12.86 -34.90
CA GLY A 54 28.82 -13.98 -35.68
C GLY A 54 27.70 -14.98 -36.02
N ASN A 55 27.96 -16.28 -35.91
CA ASN A 55 26.96 -17.33 -36.11
C ASN A 55 26.17 -17.68 -34.81
N LYS A 56 26.28 -16.86 -33.79
CA LYS A 56 25.62 -17.09 -32.49
C LYS A 56 24.57 -16.03 -32.24
N PHE A 57 23.35 -16.47 -31.86
CA PHE A 57 22.30 -15.58 -31.38
C PHE A 57 22.57 -15.26 -29.94
N ARG A 58 22.70 -13.99 -29.60
CA ARG A 58 22.73 -13.50 -28.22
C ARG A 58 21.41 -12.80 -27.92
N VAL A 59 20.68 -13.36 -26.98
CA VAL A 59 19.49 -12.67 -26.40
C VAL A 59 20.01 -11.70 -25.35
N ILE A 60 19.86 -10.42 -25.63
CA ILE A 60 20.15 -9.37 -24.65
C ILE A 60 18.84 -9.06 -23.91
N ASP A 61 18.89 -9.18 -22.62
CA ASP A 61 17.72 -9.19 -21.75
C ASP A 61 17.84 -8.06 -20.72
N TYR A 62 17.25 -6.90 -21.05
CA TYR A 62 17.16 -5.78 -20.13
C TYR A 62 15.89 -5.92 -19.28
N LYS A 63 16.04 -5.83 -17.96
CA LYS A 63 14.92 -5.87 -17.01
C LYS A 63 14.79 -4.53 -16.32
N PHE A 64 13.87 -3.71 -16.80
CA PHE A 64 13.45 -2.54 -16.06
C PHE A 64 12.16 -2.85 -15.30
N LEU A 65 12.27 -3.02 -13.99
CA LEU A 65 11.12 -3.22 -13.12
C LEU A 65 10.83 -1.92 -12.38
N VAL A 66 9.90 -1.12 -12.90
CA VAL A 66 9.47 0.13 -12.28
C VAL A 66 8.28 -0.17 -11.38
N ASN A 67 8.44 0.01 -10.07
CA ASN A 67 7.44 -0.38 -9.08
C ASN A 67 6.51 0.77 -8.69
N PHE A 68 5.63 1.17 -9.61
CA PHE A 68 4.56 2.13 -9.31
C PHE A 68 3.50 1.56 -8.36
N TYR A 69 3.26 0.25 -8.41
CA TYR A 69 2.30 -0.42 -7.54
C TYR A 69 2.61 -0.19 -6.05
N LYS A 70 3.86 -0.46 -5.67
CA LYS A 70 4.31 -0.22 -4.30
C LYS A 70 4.22 1.27 -3.94
N LYS A 71 4.58 2.17 -4.87
CA LYS A 71 4.56 3.61 -4.64
C LYS A 71 3.14 4.12 -4.39
N VAL A 72 2.15 3.65 -5.15
CA VAL A 72 0.73 3.98 -4.97
C VAL A 72 0.23 3.52 -3.60
N SER A 73 0.46 2.24 -3.24
CA SER A 73 0.00 1.71 -1.94
C SER A 73 0.65 2.40 -0.76
N LEU A 74 1.96 2.67 -0.81
CA LEU A 74 2.66 3.39 0.26
C LEU A 74 2.14 4.82 0.37
N LYS A 75 1.95 5.53 -0.76
CA LYS A 75 1.44 6.89 -0.73
C LYS A 75 0.01 6.97 -0.17
N THR A 76 -0.84 5.99 -0.48
CA THR A 76 -2.18 5.86 0.11
C THR A 76 -2.08 5.67 1.63
N SER A 77 -1.19 4.78 2.08
CA SER A 77 -0.95 4.53 3.51
C SER A 77 -0.39 5.76 4.22
N ASP A 78 0.60 6.43 3.62
CA ASP A 78 1.21 7.63 4.19
C ASP A 78 0.19 8.76 4.40
N LEU A 79 -0.66 9.02 3.40
CA LEU A 79 -1.70 10.05 3.50
C LEU A 79 -2.82 9.72 4.51
N LEU A 80 -2.94 8.44 4.91
CA LEU A 80 -3.89 8.00 5.92
C LEU A 80 -3.29 8.00 7.33
N PHE A 81 -2.02 7.55 7.48
CA PHE A 81 -1.44 7.16 8.76
C PHE A 81 -0.06 7.71 9.07
N VAL A 82 0.56 8.53 8.19
CA VAL A 82 1.84 9.22 8.51
C VAL A 82 1.66 10.12 9.74
N GLU A 83 0.54 10.81 9.80
CA GLU A 83 0.05 11.45 11.01
C GLU A 83 -1.12 10.61 11.54
N PRO A 84 -0.90 9.80 12.58
CA PRO A 84 -1.94 8.93 13.11
C PRO A 84 -3.20 9.68 13.49
N PRO A 85 -4.40 9.11 13.25
CA PRO A 85 -5.63 9.76 13.66
C PRO A 85 -5.76 9.80 15.17
N THR A 86 -6.29 10.89 15.68
CA THR A 86 -6.65 11.01 17.10
C THR A 86 -7.97 10.30 17.34
N ILE A 87 -7.99 9.35 18.26
CA ILE A 87 -9.17 8.53 18.59
C ILE A 87 -9.57 8.88 20.02
N SER A 88 -10.82 9.26 20.25
CA SER A 88 -11.31 9.65 21.58
C SER A 88 -12.79 9.33 21.78
N ALA A 89 -13.20 9.23 23.03
CA ALA A 89 -14.59 9.14 23.46
C ALA A 89 -15.10 10.49 24.04
N GLY A 90 -14.64 11.60 23.50
CA GLY A 90 -15.00 12.94 24.00
C GLY A 90 -14.44 13.17 25.42
N ASP A 91 -15.27 13.71 26.31
CA ASP A 91 -14.86 14.07 27.68
C ASP A 91 -14.89 12.90 28.67
N ASP A 92 -15.16 11.67 28.23
CA ASP A 92 -15.20 10.48 29.12
C ASP A 92 -13.80 9.91 29.33
N GLU A 93 -13.12 10.33 30.41
CA GLU A 93 -11.75 9.92 30.74
C GLU A 93 -11.60 8.40 30.87
N THR A 94 -12.62 7.71 31.43
CA THR A 94 -12.56 6.24 31.60
C THR A 94 -12.53 5.52 30.25
N LYS A 95 -13.40 5.96 29.31
CA LYS A 95 -13.43 5.40 27.97
C LYS A 95 -12.17 5.75 27.17
N ASN A 96 -11.64 6.96 27.34
CA ASN A 96 -10.40 7.38 26.71
C ASN A 96 -9.22 6.49 27.17
N THR A 97 -9.13 6.19 28.47
CA THR A 97 -8.11 5.28 28.99
C THR A 97 -8.20 3.89 28.35
N VAL A 98 -9.41 3.33 28.18
CA VAL A 98 -9.61 2.04 27.51
C VAL A 98 -9.18 2.11 26.05
N ILE A 99 -9.53 3.19 25.33
CA ILE A 99 -9.13 3.40 23.93
C ILE A 99 -7.59 3.46 23.80
N GLU A 100 -6.92 4.19 24.68
CA GLU A 100 -5.45 4.27 24.69
C GLU A 100 -4.80 2.92 24.96
N GLN A 101 -5.30 2.16 25.93
CA GLN A 101 -4.82 0.80 26.19
C GLN A 101 -4.96 -0.12 24.97
N ILE A 102 -6.14 -0.07 24.30
CA ILE A 102 -6.36 -0.84 23.06
C ILE A 102 -5.39 -0.37 21.96
N LYS A 103 -5.20 0.93 21.81
CA LYS A 103 -4.30 1.51 20.82
C LYS A 103 -2.87 1.04 21.03
N ASP A 104 -2.37 1.10 22.25
CA ASP A 104 -1.02 0.72 22.59
C ASP A 104 -0.80 -0.80 22.47
N LEU A 105 -1.70 -1.61 23.04
CA LEU A 105 -1.58 -3.07 22.98
C LEU A 105 -1.67 -3.60 21.53
N SER A 106 -2.47 -2.94 20.70
CA SER A 106 -2.66 -3.32 19.30
C SER A 106 -1.59 -2.77 18.37
N ASP A 107 -0.77 -1.80 18.80
CA ASP A 107 0.07 -1.01 17.89
C ASP A 107 -0.76 -0.45 16.71
N LEU A 108 -1.87 0.20 17.06
CA LEU A 108 -2.96 0.50 16.13
C LEU A 108 -2.54 1.39 14.96
N ASP A 109 -1.54 2.26 15.17
CA ASP A 109 -1.02 3.14 14.13
C ASP A 109 -0.32 2.35 13.03
N ASN A 110 0.50 1.36 13.39
CA ASN A 110 1.15 0.44 12.46
C ASN A 110 0.15 -0.52 11.80
N ILE A 111 -0.80 -1.04 12.56
CA ILE A 111 -1.89 -1.88 12.03
C ILE A 111 -2.71 -1.10 11.02
N GLY A 112 -2.98 0.18 11.28
CA GLY A 112 -3.68 1.07 10.36
C GLY A 112 -2.95 1.25 9.03
N ALA A 113 -1.64 1.52 9.10
CA ALA A 113 -0.80 1.65 7.91
C ALA A 113 -0.74 0.33 7.10
N GLN A 114 -0.62 -0.82 7.77
CA GLN A 114 -0.67 -2.13 7.12
C GLN A 114 -2.04 -2.39 6.48
N ALA A 115 -3.13 -2.05 7.16
CA ALA A 115 -4.48 -2.19 6.63
C ALA A 115 -4.67 -1.35 5.36
N ALA A 116 -4.15 -0.12 5.32
CA ALA A 116 -4.20 0.73 4.13
C ALA A 116 -3.44 0.12 2.94
N ILE A 117 -2.26 -0.45 3.19
CA ILE A 117 -1.49 -1.16 2.15
C ILE A 117 -2.25 -2.39 1.67
N ASP A 118 -2.85 -3.17 2.57
CA ASP A 118 -3.59 -4.37 2.21
C ASP A 118 -4.87 -4.05 1.43
N ALA A 119 -5.62 -3.04 1.84
CA ALA A 119 -6.78 -2.56 1.11
C ALA A 119 -6.42 -2.06 -0.31
N SER A 120 -5.29 -1.37 -0.46
CA SER A 120 -4.81 -0.91 -1.76
C SER A 120 -4.45 -2.07 -2.70
N ARG A 121 -3.79 -3.13 -2.21
CA ARG A 121 -3.29 -4.25 -3.04
C ARG A 121 -4.20 -5.47 -3.11
N TYR A 122 -5.00 -5.72 -2.05
CA TYR A 122 -5.86 -6.91 -1.94
C TYR A 122 -7.35 -6.59 -1.89
N VAL A 123 -7.72 -5.35 -2.18
CA VAL A 123 -9.09 -4.82 -2.13
C VAL A 123 -9.64 -4.63 -0.72
N ASP A 124 -9.33 -5.54 0.18
CA ASP A 124 -9.78 -5.58 1.57
C ASP A 124 -8.59 -5.70 2.52
N ALA A 125 -8.72 -5.15 3.72
CA ALA A 125 -7.89 -5.45 4.87
C ALA A 125 -8.78 -6.06 5.96
N LEU A 126 -8.26 -7.01 6.71
CA LEU A 126 -9.04 -7.70 7.75
C LEU A 126 -8.49 -7.36 9.12
N LEU A 127 -9.17 -6.46 9.82
CA LEU A 127 -8.95 -6.25 11.24
C LEU A 127 -9.51 -7.45 12.00
N THR A 128 -8.72 -8.03 12.87
CA THR A 128 -9.10 -9.25 13.61
C THR A 128 -8.93 -9.00 15.10
N ILE A 129 -9.99 -9.16 15.87
CA ILE A 129 -9.92 -9.12 17.33
C ILE A 129 -9.30 -10.44 17.81
N ARG A 130 -8.18 -10.34 18.49
CA ARG A 130 -7.45 -11.47 19.05
C ARG A 130 -7.55 -11.44 20.56
N ILE A 131 -7.85 -12.59 21.13
CA ILE A 131 -7.95 -12.80 22.56
C ILE A 131 -6.86 -13.80 22.92
N PRO A 132 -5.78 -13.39 23.63
CA PRO A 132 -4.75 -14.33 24.06
C PRO A 132 -5.35 -15.37 25.01
N SER A 133 -4.80 -16.58 25.02
CA SER A 133 -5.08 -17.53 26.09
C SER A 133 -4.55 -16.96 27.40
N ALA A 134 -5.34 -16.97 28.45
CA ALA A 134 -4.86 -16.58 29.76
C ALA A 134 -3.89 -17.65 30.25
N ASP A 135 -2.65 -17.26 30.51
CA ASP A 135 -1.62 -18.15 31.08
C ASP A 135 -1.88 -18.43 32.57
N ASP A 136 -2.67 -17.55 33.24
CA ASP A 136 -3.07 -17.67 34.63
C ASP A 136 -4.58 -17.43 34.78
N GLU A 137 -5.26 -18.25 35.59
CA GLU A 137 -6.71 -18.12 35.86
C GLU A 137 -7.13 -16.80 36.53
N GLU A 138 -6.19 -16.01 37.06
CA GLU A 138 -6.46 -14.79 37.79
C GLU A 138 -6.43 -13.51 36.92
N THR A 139 -5.85 -13.56 35.70
CA THR A 139 -5.72 -12.37 34.85
C THR A 139 -6.54 -12.54 33.58
N GLN A 140 -7.62 -11.78 33.46
CA GLN A 140 -8.42 -11.76 32.22
C GLN A 140 -7.57 -11.17 31.09
N ALA A 141 -7.28 -11.99 30.07
CA ALA A 141 -6.48 -11.56 28.93
C ALA A 141 -7.20 -10.43 28.17
N GLN A 142 -6.48 -9.34 27.96
CA GLN A 142 -6.99 -8.19 27.19
C GLN A 142 -7.01 -8.52 25.70
N ALA A 143 -8.15 -8.28 25.07
CA ALA A 143 -8.25 -8.38 23.61
C ALA A 143 -7.44 -7.28 22.93
N TYR A 144 -6.94 -7.57 21.74
CA TYR A 144 -6.22 -6.61 20.91
C TYR A 144 -6.59 -6.76 19.43
N ILE A 145 -6.38 -5.69 18.67
CA ILE A 145 -6.65 -5.65 17.25
C ILE A 145 -5.40 -6.09 16.50
N GLY A 146 -5.50 -7.14 15.70
CA GLY A 146 -4.47 -7.59 14.78
C GLY A 146 -4.93 -7.48 13.33
N ILE A 147 -4.07 -7.89 12.39
CA ILE A 147 -4.42 -7.94 10.98
C ILE A 147 -4.27 -9.38 10.46
N THR A 148 -5.19 -9.78 9.59
CA THR A 148 -5.17 -11.09 8.93
C THR A 148 -5.13 -10.87 7.41
N SER A 149 -4.34 -11.69 6.70
CA SER A 149 -4.22 -11.55 5.25
C SER A 149 -5.50 -11.95 4.52
N PRO A 150 -6.01 -11.11 3.61
CA PRO A 150 -7.19 -11.43 2.79
C PRO A 150 -7.00 -12.64 1.86
N LEU A 151 -5.77 -13.10 1.66
CA LEU A 151 -5.47 -14.34 0.92
C LEU A 151 -6.08 -15.58 1.59
N PHE A 152 -6.31 -15.53 2.90
CA PHE A 152 -6.85 -16.65 3.68
C PHE A 152 -8.35 -16.49 3.99
N TRP A 153 -8.98 -15.47 3.47
CA TRP A 153 -10.36 -15.11 3.79
C TRP A 153 -11.35 -15.61 2.76
N PHE A 154 -12.34 -16.38 3.22
CA PHE A 154 -13.42 -16.98 2.44
C PHE A 154 -14.77 -16.64 3.09
N PRO A 155 -15.31 -15.43 2.85
CA PRO A 155 -16.57 -15.01 3.45
C PRO A 155 -17.74 -15.77 2.85
N VAL A 156 -18.63 -16.24 3.70
CA VAL A 156 -19.89 -16.89 3.32
C VAL A 156 -21.02 -15.87 3.48
N THR A 157 -21.83 -15.72 2.44
CA THR A 157 -22.91 -14.73 2.39
C THR A 157 -24.28 -15.43 2.46
N SER A 158 -25.29 -14.66 2.87
CA SER A 158 -26.67 -15.12 2.83
C SER A 158 -27.12 -15.33 1.39
N PRO A 159 -27.75 -16.49 1.05
CA PRO A 159 -28.33 -16.70 -0.28
C PRO A 159 -29.42 -15.68 -0.65
N MET A 160 -30.07 -15.10 0.34
CA MET A 160 -31.12 -14.09 0.16
C MET A 160 -30.60 -12.66 0.03
N ASN A 161 -29.38 -12.43 0.55
CA ASN A 161 -28.71 -11.11 0.49
C ASN A 161 -27.20 -11.30 0.38
N LEU A 162 -26.68 -11.25 -0.84
CA LEU A 162 -25.26 -11.46 -1.12
C LEU A 162 -24.33 -10.41 -0.51
N LYS A 163 -24.87 -9.34 0.08
CA LYS A 163 -24.12 -8.33 0.84
C LYS A 163 -24.00 -8.64 2.33
N GLU A 164 -24.78 -9.58 2.81
CA GLU A 164 -24.81 -9.99 4.20
C GLU A 164 -23.90 -11.18 4.44
N ILE A 165 -22.79 -10.96 5.14
CA ILE A 165 -21.87 -12.02 5.52
C ILE A 165 -22.43 -12.74 6.73
N THR A 166 -22.61 -14.04 6.61
CA THR A 166 -23.13 -14.91 7.68
C THR A 166 -21.99 -15.60 8.45
N GLN A 167 -20.88 -15.91 7.80
CA GLN A 167 -19.67 -16.44 8.43
C GLN A 167 -18.41 -15.85 7.76
N HIS A 168 -17.34 -15.70 8.52
CA HIS A 168 -16.01 -15.42 8.00
C HIS A 168 -15.16 -16.68 8.16
N VAL A 169 -14.74 -17.30 7.06
CA VAL A 169 -13.84 -18.44 7.10
C VAL A 169 -12.42 -17.94 6.83
N ILE A 170 -11.50 -18.24 7.73
CA ILE A 170 -10.06 -18.07 7.54
C ILE A 170 -9.45 -19.45 7.36
N ALA A 171 -8.84 -19.72 6.20
CA ALA A 171 -8.30 -21.03 5.91
C ALA A 171 -7.00 -20.93 5.11
N TRP A 172 -6.04 -21.82 5.43
CA TRP A 172 -4.74 -21.88 4.77
C TRP A 172 -4.22 -23.30 4.74
N THR A 173 -3.29 -23.59 3.86
CA THR A 173 -2.60 -24.87 3.85
C THR A 173 -1.27 -24.77 4.59
N SER A 174 -0.96 -25.77 5.42
CA SER A 174 0.31 -25.96 6.09
C SER A 174 0.92 -27.31 5.70
N THR A 175 2.24 -27.41 5.66
CA THR A 175 2.94 -28.67 5.36
C THR A 175 3.84 -28.99 6.53
N GLU A 176 3.70 -30.19 7.08
CA GLU A 176 4.49 -30.70 8.20
C GLU A 176 5.20 -31.98 7.77
N THR A 177 6.42 -32.18 8.26
CA THR A 177 7.15 -33.43 8.07
C THR A 177 6.87 -34.35 9.25
N ILE A 178 6.18 -35.45 9.00
CA ILE A 178 5.89 -36.49 10.00
C ILE A 178 6.78 -37.72 9.78
N ILE A 179 7.05 -38.45 10.84
CA ILE A 179 7.76 -39.72 10.76
C ILE A 179 6.73 -40.87 10.75
N GLU A 180 6.53 -41.47 9.58
CA GLU A 180 5.65 -42.60 9.43
C GLU A 180 6.49 -43.86 9.07
N ASN A 181 6.42 -44.90 9.91
CA ASN A 181 7.19 -46.15 9.74
C ASN A 181 8.73 -45.91 9.64
N GLY A 182 9.25 -44.95 10.40
CA GLY A 182 10.68 -44.60 10.39
C GLY A 182 11.17 -43.86 9.13
N LYS A 183 10.26 -43.34 8.32
CA LYS A 183 10.58 -42.52 7.14
C LYS A 183 9.89 -41.19 7.27
N GLU A 184 10.62 -40.14 6.89
CA GLU A 184 10.07 -38.78 6.79
C GLU A 184 9.07 -38.73 5.65
N LYS A 185 7.91 -38.18 5.93
CA LYS A 185 6.82 -37.96 4.96
C LYS A 185 6.28 -36.54 5.13
N GLU A 186 6.25 -35.79 4.06
CA GLU A 186 5.56 -34.50 4.04
C GLU A 186 4.04 -34.70 3.93
N VAL A 187 3.32 -34.13 4.87
CA VAL A 187 1.86 -34.14 4.89
C VAL A 187 1.37 -32.70 4.84
N THR A 188 0.44 -32.43 3.95
CA THR A 188 -0.20 -31.11 3.82
C THR A 188 -1.56 -31.15 4.48
N TYR A 189 -1.82 -30.13 5.29
CA TYR A 189 -3.07 -29.94 6.02
C TYR A 189 -3.78 -28.68 5.52
N LEU A 190 -5.08 -28.68 5.63
CA LEU A 190 -5.95 -27.53 5.55
C LEU A 190 -6.35 -27.13 6.96
N ASP A 191 -5.77 -26.02 7.46
CA ASP A 191 -6.16 -25.42 8.72
C ASP A 191 -7.24 -24.39 8.45
N TYR A 192 -8.31 -24.37 9.25
CA TYR A 192 -9.39 -23.42 9.05
C TYR A 192 -10.06 -23.00 10.36
N GLN A 193 -10.60 -21.78 10.34
CA GLN A 193 -11.40 -21.19 11.40
C GLN A 193 -12.67 -20.62 10.78
N ILE A 194 -13.82 -20.97 11.33
CA ILE A 194 -15.13 -20.48 10.92
C ILE A 194 -15.63 -19.54 12.02
N HIS A 195 -15.63 -18.25 11.74
CA HIS A 195 -16.03 -17.23 12.68
C HIS A 195 -17.52 -16.94 12.55
N TYR A 196 -18.20 -17.06 13.68
CA TYR A 196 -19.57 -16.67 13.91
C TYR A 196 -19.62 -15.47 14.85
N LYS A 197 -20.79 -14.93 15.12
CA LYS A 197 -20.97 -13.93 16.16
C LYS A 197 -20.78 -14.57 17.53
N GLY A 198 -19.84 -14.09 18.32
CA GLY A 198 -19.58 -14.55 19.67
C GLY A 198 -18.69 -15.79 19.82
N HIS A 199 -18.39 -16.50 18.77
CA HIS A 199 -17.49 -17.66 18.81
C HIS A 199 -16.86 -17.94 17.46
N TYR A 200 -15.81 -18.75 17.45
CA TYR A 200 -15.32 -19.39 16.24
C TYR A 200 -15.11 -20.89 16.45
N GLU A 201 -15.16 -21.62 15.36
CA GLU A 201 -14.86 -23.04 15.32
C GLU A 201 -13.57 -23.22 14.54
N ARG A 202 -12.63 -24.02 15.05
CA ARG A 202 -11.39 -24.35 14.36
C ARG A 202 -11.27 -25.83 14.08
N GLY A 203 -10.65 -26.17 12.95
CA GLY A 203 -10.43 -27.53 12.56
C GLY A 203 -9.24 -27.68 11.62
N ARG A 204 -8.81 -28.92 11.46
CA ARG A 204 -7.72 -29.31 10.56
C ARG A 204 -8.16 -30.53 9.75
N LYS A 205 -7.90 -30.51 8.44
CA LYS A 205 -8.18 -31.62 7.54
C LYS A 205 -6.94 -31.99 6.74
N TYR A 206 -6.81 -33.27 6.36
CA TYR A 206 -5.81 -33.67 5.38
C TYR A 206 -6.08 -33.04 4.03
N VAL A 207 -5.04 -32.84 3.23
CA VAL A 207 -5.14 -32.42 1.83
C VAL A 207 -4.74 -33.59 0.96
N GLU A 208 -5.63 -33.98 0.06
CA GLU A 208 -5.40 -35.02 -0.92
C GLU A 208 -4.98 -34.41 -2.26
N LYS A 209 -3.91 -34.94 -2.86
CA LYS A 209 -3.48 -34.52 -4.19
C LYS A 209 -4.36 -35.19 -5.25
N GLY A 210 -4.78 -34.39 -6.24
CA GLY A 210 -5.52 -34.92 -7.37
C GLY A 210 -4.66 -35.85 -8.23
N THR A 211 -5.32 -36.72 -8.94
CA THR A 211 -4.68 -37.67 -9.89
C THR A 211 -4.23 -36.95 -11.18
N ILE A 212 -4.73 -35.78 -11.47
CA ILE A 212 -4.46 -35.02 -12.69
C ILE A 212 -4.13 -33.57 -12.30
N GLY A 213 -2.91 -33.10 -12.65
CA GLY A 213 -2.45 -31.73 -12.41
C GLY A 213 -2.08 -31.45 -10.95
N ASP A 214 -2.05 -30.15 -10.61
CA ASP A 214 -1.68 -29.66 -9.27
C ASP A 214 -2.90 -29.39 -8.37
N ALA A 215 -4.08 -29.90 -8.75
CA ALA A 215 -5.29 -29.73 -7.97
C ALA A 215 -5.18 -30.50 -6.64
N ILE A 216 -5.63 -29.85 -5.57
CA ILE A 216 -5.71 -30.42 -4.24
C ILE A 216 -7.16 -30.46 -3.77
N PHE A 217 -7.48 -31.45 -2.98
CA PHE A 217 -8.84 -31.71 -2.49
C PHE A 217 -8.86 -31.78 -0.97
N VAL A 218 -9.98 -31.37 -0.39
CA VAL A 218 -10.22 -31.47 1.04
C VAL A 218 -10.36 -32.96 1.42
N GLY A 219 -9.51 -33.43 2.32
CA GLY A 219 -9.51 -34.79 2.83
C GLY A 219 -10.33 -34.97 4.10
N GLN A 220 -10.02 -36.05 4.83
CA GLN A 220 -10.62 -36.33 6.14
C GLN A 220 -10.14 -35.37 7.20
N PRO A 221 -10.90 -35.12 8.28
CA PRO A 221 -10.40 -34.44 9.49
C PRO A 221 -9.19 -35.20 10.06
N VAL A 222 -8.27 -34.45 10.62
CA VAL A 222 -7.09 -34.98 11.32
C VAL A 222 -7.57 -35.47 12.70
N GLU A 223 -7.25 -36.70 13.03
CA GLU A 223 -7.46 -37.23 14.39
C GLU A 223 -6.38 -36.62 15.32
N VAL A 224 -6.77 -36.03 16.42
CA VAL A 224 -5.86 -35.57 17.45
C VAL A 224 -5.70 -36.67 18.48
N GLU A 225 -4.46 -37.10 18.74
CA GLU A 225 -4.15 -38.00 19.88
C GLU A 225 -4.37 -37.18 21.18
N ASP A 226 -5.05 -37.78 22.15
CA ASP A 226 -5.12 -37.23 23.48
C ASP A 226 -3.74 -37.35 24.20
N GLU A 227 -3.55 -36.64 25.30
CA GLU A 227 -2.27 -36.64 26.07
C GLU A 227 -1.86 -38.03 26.60
N GLU A 228 -2.74 -39.03 26.51
CA GLU A 228 -2.51 -40.42 26.91
C GLU A 228 -2.07 -41.35 25.75
N GLY A 229 -1.97 -40.83 24.52
CA GLY A 229 -1.50 -41.59 23.35
C GLY A 229 -2.53 -42.63 22.85
N VAL A 230 -3.79 -42.50 23.19
CA VAL A 230 -4.86 -43.36 22.75
C VAL A 230 -5.38 -42.87 21.40
N ILE A 231 -4.99 -43.55 20.32
CA ILE A 231 -5.60 -43.40 19.00
C ILE A 231 -7.04 -43.92 19.10
N GLY A 232 -8.02 -43.04 19.12
CA GLY A 232 -9.38 -43.55 19.06
C GLY A 232 -10.47 -42.70 19.68
N LYS A 233 -10.58 -41.47 19.33
CA LYS A 233 -11.86 -40.81 19.16
C LYS A 233 -11.80 -39.85 18.00
N GLN A 234 -12.59 -40.15 17.00
CA GLN A 234 -12.93 -39.26 15.93
C GLN A 234 -13.13 -37.85 16.46
N VAL A 235 -12.11 -36.97 16.34
CA VAL A 235 -12.30 -35.55 16.55
C VAL A 235 -13.01 -35.06 15.27
N SER A 236 -14.23 -35.48 15.13
CA SER A 236 -15.17 -34.94 14.15
C SER A 236 -15.80 -33.64 14.64
N GLU A 237 -15.46 -33.21 15.84
CA GLU A 237 -15.98 -31.97 16.43
C GLU A 237 -14.99 -30.86 16.21
N LEU A 238 -15.45 -29.88 15.45
CA LEU A 238 -14.79 -28.58 15.38
C LEU A 238 -14.62 -28.06 16.81
N GLU A 239 -13.40 -27.72 17.19
CA GLU A 239 -13.16 -27.13 18.48
C GLU A 239 -13.77 -25.73 18.51
N ARG A 240 -14.79 -25.58 19.36
CA ARG A 240 -15.46 -24.31 19.55
C ARG A 240 -14.75 -23.47 20.60
N VAL A 241 -14.43 -22.23 20.22
CA VAL A 241 -13.84 -21.22 21.10
C VAL A 241 -14.79 -20.04 21.22
N ASP A 242 -15.33 -19.81 22.40
CA ASP A 242 -16.16 -18.66 22.69
C ASP A 242 -15.28 -17.40 22.85
N THR A 243 -15.64 -16.34 22.14
CA THR A 243 -14.86 -15.10 22.11
C THR A 243 -15.32 -14.06 23.13
N GLY A 244 -16.54 -14.18 23.64
CA GLY A 244 -17.15 -13.15 24.50
C GLY A 244 -17.54 -11.87 23.75
N LEU A 245 -17.35 -11.82 22.43
CA LEU A 245 -17.69 -10.66 21.60
C LEU A 245 -19.16 -10.67 21.21
N SER A 246 -19.76 -9.49 21.10
CA SER A 246 -21.16 -9.34 20.63
C SER A 246 -21.34 -9.55 19.12
N SER A 247 -20.25 -9.54 18.35
CA SER A 247 -20.24 -9.66 16.89
C SER A 247 -19.11 -10.54 16.37
N PHE A 248 -18.81 -10.47 15.07
CA PHE A 248 -17.70 -11.19 14.46
C PHE A 248 -16.35 -10.63 14.93
N ALA A 249 -15.39 -11.51 15.18
CA ALA A 249 -14.01 -11.12 15.48
C ALA A 249 -13.25 -10.58 14.25
N ILE A 250 -13.81 -10.69 13.04
CA ILE A 250 -13.20 -10.25 11.79
C ILE A 250 -14.00 -9.10 11.21
N ILE A 251 -13.33 -7.97 10.98
CA ILE A 251 -13.93 -6.73 10.51
C ILE A 251 -13.21 -6.29 9.25
N PRO A 252 -13.85 -6.36 8.06
CA PRO A 252 -13.25 -5.89 6.83
C PRO A 252 -13.12 -4.36 6.79
N ALA A 253 -11.93 -3.85 6.51
CA ALA A 253 -11.66 -2.47 6.16
C ALA A 253 -11.35 -2.41 4.66
N GLN A 254 -12.28 -1.86 3.90
CA GLN A 254 -12.35 -2.03 2.45
C GLN A 254 -11.88 -0.79 1.68
N ASN A 255 -11.31 -0.97 0.48
CA ASN A 255 -10.99 0.12 -0.43
C ASN A 255 -12.27 0.67 -1.11
N VAL A 256 -12.48 0.46 -2.38
CA VAL A 256 -13.67 0.92 -3.13
C VAL A 256 -14.66 -0.24 -3.28
N VAL A 257 -15.86 -0.10 -2.72
CA VAL A 257 -16.92 -1.13 -2.79
C VAL A 257 -17.99 -0.73 -3.79
N THR A 258 -18.43 -1.69 -4.58
CA THR A 258 -19.54 -1.57 -5.52
C THR A 258 -20.78 -2.30 -5.00
N SER A 259 -21.91 -2.21 -5.71
CA SER A 259 -23.17 -2.84 -5.28
C SER A 259 -23.24 -4.34 -5.62
N ASP A 260 -22.44 -4.82 -6.52
CA ASP A 260 -22.49 -6.16 -7.13
C ASP A 260 -21.68 -7.23 -6.39
N THR A 261 -20.73 -6.84 -5.56
CA THR A 261 -19.86 -7.76 -4.80
C THR A 261 -19.61 -7.28 -3.38
N ILE A 262 -19.29 -8.21 -2.47
CA ILE A 262 -18.81 -7.88 -1.11
C ILE A 262 -17.33 -7.48 -1.12
N PHE A 263 -16.57 -7.91 -2.13
CA PHE A 263 -15.17 -7.55 -2.26
C PHE A 263 -15.03 -6.15 -2.86
N ALA A 264 -14.05 -5.42 -2.39
CA ALA A 264 -13.73 -4.09 -2.92
C ALA A 264 -12.97 -4.18 -4.26
N ILE A 265 -12.50 -3.04 -4.76
CA ILE A 265 -11.65 -2.92 -5.95
C ILE A 265 -10.26 -2.47 -5.48
N ASP A 266 -9.20 -3.05 -6.06
CA ASP A 266 -7.82 -2.64 -5.77
C ASP A 266 -7.41 -1.38 -6.55
N ASP A 267 -6.23 -0.86 -6.21
CA ASP A 267 -5.70 0.33 -6.86
C ASP A 267 -4.91 0.02 -8.13
N TYR A 268 -4.68 -1.24 -8.50
CA TYR A 268 -3.69 -1.63 -9.51
C TYR A 268 -4.27 -1.90 -10.88
N ASP A 269 -5.50 -2.39 -10.96
CA ASP A 269 -6.11 -2.86 -12.22
C ASP A 269 -6.11 -1.79 -13.31
N ASP A 270 -6.48 -0.56 -12.95
CA ASP A 270 -6.68 0.52 -13.91
C ASP A 270 -5.38 0.95 -14.62
N PHE A 271 -4.23 0.78 -13.99
CA PHE A 271 -2.95 1.19 -14.57
C PHE A 271 -1.94 0.05 -14.80
N ALA A 272 -2.30 -1.20 -14.49
CA ALA A 272 -1.38 -2.32 -14.59
C ALA A 272 -0.81 -2.50 -16.01
N SER A 273 -1.66 -2.40 -17.04
CA SER A 273 -1.23 -2.52 -18.44
C SER A 273 -0.30 -1.39 -18.88
N LEU A 274 -0.49 -0.19 -18.33
CA LEU A 274 0.37 0.96 -18.65
C LEU A 274 1.76 0.80 -18.05
N VAL A 275 1.86 0.25 -16.83
CA VAL A 275 3.16 -0.04 -16.21
C VAL A 275 3.90 -1.12 -17.00
N GLU A 276 3.21 -2.14 -17.48
CA GLU A 276 3.78 -3.18 -18.34
C GLU A 276 4.32 -2.58 -19.63
N GLU A 277 3.54 -1.73 -20.32
CA GLU A 277 3.98 -1.07 -21.55
C GLU A 277 5.16 -0.13 -21.31
N LEU A 278 5.15 0.63 -20.22
CA LEU A 278 6.26 1.50 -19.83
C LEU A 278 7.59 0.73 -19.68
N GLN A 279 7.54 -0.44 -19.04
CA GLN A 279 8.71 -1.30 -18.88
C GLN A 279 9.25 -1.76 -20.24
N VAL A 280 8.36 -2.11 -21.18
CA VAL A 280 8.72 -2.47 -22.56
C VAL A 280 9.41 -1.32 -23.27
N ARG A 281 8.88 -0.10 -23.13
CA ARG A 281 9.47 1.08 -23.79
C ARG A 281 10.87 1.38 -23.25
N LEU A 282 11.04 1.30 -21.94
CA LEU A 282 12.36 1.48 -21.30
C LEU A 282 13.37 0.41 -21.77
N GLU A 283 12.94 -0.84 -21.86
CA GLU A 283 13.76 -1.95 -22.37
C GLU A 283 14.19 -1.70 -23.83
N LYS A 284 13.26 -1.28 -24.70
CA LYS A 284 13.55 -0.97 -26.10
C LYS A 284 14.53 0.20 -26.25
N ILE A 285 14.36 1.26 -25.46
CA ILE A 285 15.26 2.41 -25.45
C ILE A 285 16.65 1.99 -25.02
N ALA A 286 16.79 1.22 -23.93
CA ALA A 286 18.07 0.72 -23.48
C ALA A 286 18.77 -0.10 -24.57
N HIS A 287 18.04 -1.00 -25.25
CA HIS A 287 18.58 -1.78 -26.35
C HIS A 287 19.06 -0.90 -27.52
N VAL A 288 18.28 0.13 -27.87
CA VAL A 288 18.66 1.07 -28.92
C VAL A 288 19.95 1.82 -28.53
N LEU A 289 20.02 2.31 -27.28
CA LEU A 289 21.19 3.02 -26.79
C LEU A 289 22.44 2.13 -26.77
N ASP A 290 22.35 0.89 -26.34
CA ASP A 290 23.46 -0.06 -26.34
C ASP A 290 23.94 -0.36 -27.76
N LYS A 291 23.00 -0.52 -28.69
CA LYS A 291 23.33 -0.77 -30.10
C LYS A 291 24.06 0.43 -30.75
N HIS A 292 23.78 1.64 -30.24
CA HIS A 292 24.44 2.87 -30.69
C HIS A 292 25.76 3.16 -29.98
N ALA A 293 25.91 2.65 -28.74
CA ALA A 293 27.17 2.76 -28.00
C ALA A 293 28.29 1.96 -28.66
N ASP A 294 27.92 0.91 -29.43
CA ASP A 294 28.89 0.10 -30.22
C ASP A 294 28.40 0.03 -31.69
N PRO A 295 28.53 1.13 -32.45
CA PRO A 295 28.04 1.22 -33.81
C PRO A 295 28.80 0.30 -34.75
N SER A 296 28.10 -0.35 -35.66
CA SER A 296 28.70 -1.14 -36.71
C SER A 296 29.54 -0.26 -37.65
N LEU A 297 30.65 -0.80 -38.13
CA LEU A 297 31.47 -0.15 -39.12
C LEU A 297 31.11 -0.67 -40.53
N SER A 298 31.05 0.25 -41.47
CA SER A 298 30.95 -0.04 -42.89
C SER A 298 32.19 0.49 -43.62
N GLY A 299 32.76 -0.31 -44.48
CA GLY A 299 33.92 0.11 -45.19
C GLY A 299 34.38 -0.91 -46.24
N PRO A 300 35.43 -0.60 -46.99
CA PRO A 300 35.95 -1.48 -48.03
C PRO A 300 36.60 -2.74 -47.41
N THR A 301 36.55 -3.84 -48.12
CA THR A 301 37.16 -5.11 -47.70
C THR A 301 38.68 -4.98 -47.49
N SER A 302 39.33 -3.99 -48.14
CA SER A 302 40.77 -3.69 -47.96
C SER A 302 41.13 -3.17 -46.56
N ALA A 303 40.12 -2.78 -45.75
CA ALA A 303 40.28 -2.39 -44.34
C ALA A 303 40.43 -3.62 -43.41
N LEU A 304 40.06 -4.80 -43.90
CA LEU A 304 40.09 -6.03 -43.13
C LEU A 304 41.41 -6.73 -43.30
N THR A 305 41.96 -7.27 -42.23
CA THR A 305 43.16 -8.15 -42.24
C THR A 305 42.69 -9.54 -41.84
N TYR A 306 43.13 -10.52 -42.61
CA TYR A 306 42.88 -11.93 -42.32
C TYR A 306 43.95 -12.47 -41.37
N ASP A 307 43.56 -13.11 -40.32
CA ASP A 307 44.46 -13.81 -39.41
C ASP A 307 44.48 -15.31 -39.78
N GLU A 308 45.65 -15.78 -40.21
CA GLU A 308 45.85 -17.17 -40.62
C GLU A 308 45.81 -18.14 -39.42
N GLU A 309 46.11 -17.67 -38.19
CA GLU A 309 46.12 -18.51 -37.00
C GLU A 309 44.73 -18.77 -36.46
N THR A 310 43.86 -17.74 -36.45
CA THR A 310 42.51 -17.84 -35.93
C THR A 310 41.48 -18.12 -37.03
N GLY A 311 41.81 -17.89 -38.30
CA GLY A 311 40.87 -18.02 -39.41
C GLY A 311 39.81 -16.93 -39.47
N GLU A 312 39.99 -15.84 -38.75
CA GLU A 312 39.02 -14.74 -38.64
C GLU A 312 39.50 -13.46 -39.32
N TRP A 313 38.54 -12.68 -39.79
CA TRP A 313 38.79 -11.35 -40.32
C TRP A 313 38.63 -10.33 -39.20
N PHE A 314 39.63 -9.47 -39.02
CA PHE A 314 39.55 -8.38 -38.05
C PHE A 314 39.86 -7.04 -38.72
N LEU A 315 39.26 -5.98 -38.18
CA LEU A 315 39.58 -4.63 -38.58
C LEU A 315 40.82 -4.18 -37.83
N LYS A 316 41.89 -3.80 -38.54
CA LYS A 316 43.05 -3.20 -37.92
C LYS A 316 42.76 -1.80 -37.47
N MET A 317 42.37 -1.64 -36.20
CA MET A 317 42.14 -0.34 -35.58
C MET A 317 43.47 0.32 -35.26
N GLY A 318 43.75 1.43 -35.90
CA GLY A 318 44.87 2.30 -35.62
C GLY A 318 44.47 3.77 -35.83
N ASP A 319 45.31 4.68 -35.36
CA ASP A 319 45.01 6.13 -35.41
C ASP A 319 44.97 6.67 -36.86
N TYR A 320 45.36 5.86 -37.86
CA TYR A 320 45.42 6.25 -39.25
C TYR A 320 44.91 5.16 -40.17
N TYR A 321 43.89 5.49 -40.98
CA TYR A 321 43.37 4.65 -42.05
C TYR A 321 43.82 5.19 -43.40
N HIS A 322 44.62 4.40 -44.14
CA HIS A 322 45.12 4.80 -45.45
C HIS A 322 44.09 4.52 -46.55
N ARG A 323 43.73 5.54 -47.33
CA ARG A 323 42.89 5.44 -48.53
C ARG A 323 43.78 5.47 -49.76
N ASN A 324 43.63 4.47 -50.63
CA ASN A 324 44.43 4.37 -51.85
C ASN A 324 44.01 5.40 -52.91
N SER A 325 42.76 5.82 -52.91
CA SER A 325 42.24 6.87 -53.79
C SER A 325 41.14 7.70 -53.07
N LYS A 326 40.84 8.88 -53.64
CA LYS A 326 39.71 9.69 -53.14
C LYS A 326 38.35 9.05 -53.42
N GLU A 327 38.28 8.09 -54.33
CA GLU A 327 37.05 7.38 -54.71
C GLU A 327 36.84 6.12 -53.85
N ASP A 328 37.86 5.68 -53.09
CA ASP A 328 37.67 4.56 -52.16
C ASP A 328 36.73 4.97 -51.02
N PRO A 329 35.73 4.11 -50.74
CA PRO A 329 34.82 4.39 -49.64
C PRO A 329 35.58 4.46 -48.30
N ALA A 330 35.28 5.45 -47.51
CA ALA A 330 35.85 5.57 -46.16
C ALA A 330 35.29 4.49 -45.26
N VAL A 331 36.02 4.13 -44.21
CA VAL A 331 35.43 3.39 -43.10
C VAL A 331 34.55 4.39 -42.34
N GLU A 332 33.28 4.12 -42.26
CA GLU A 332 32.30 4.98 -41.63
C GLU A 332 31.53 4.18 -40.55
N TYR A 333 31.24 4.84 -39.46
CA TYR A 333 30.27 4.29 -38.49
C TYR A 333 28.87 4.32 -39.10
N VAL A 334 28.22 3.18 -39.12
CA VAL A 334 26.80 3.12 -39.46
C VAL A 334 26.03 3.68 -38.29
N THR A 335 25.89 5.02 -38.26
CA THR A 335 25.12 5.71 -37.26
C THR A 335 23.67 5.80 -37.72
N TRP A 336 22.75 5.52 -36.81
CA TRP A 336 21.33 5.72 -37.02
C TRP A 336 20.92 7.02 -36.37
N ASP A 337 20.20 7.84 -37.10
CA ASP A 337 19.57 9.04 -36.53
C ASP A 337 18.37 8.60 -35.70
N GLY A 338 18.68 8.09 -34.49
CA GLY A 338 17.69 7.59 -33.57
C GLY A 338 16.88 8.73 -33.00
N LYS A 339 15.75 9.04 -33.64
CA LYS A 339 14.76 9.98 -33.13
C LYS A 339 14.08 9.39 -31.90
N LEU A 340 14.80 9.35 -30.77
CA LEU A 340 14.29 8.87 -29.48
C LEU A 340 13.26 9.84 -28.86
N GLU A 341 13.15 11.07 -29.40
CA GLU A 341 12.24 12.10 -28.89
C GLU A 341 10.80 11.61 -28.82
N SER A 342 10.29 10.96 -29.88
CA SER A 342 8.96 10.38 -29.88
C SER A 342 8.76 9.27 -28.85
N SER A 343 9.81 8.50 -28.56
CA SER A 343 9.78 7.46 -27.53
C SER A 343 9.75 8.07 -26.10
N PHE A 344 10.45 9.18 -25.90
CA PHE A 344 10.38 9.90 -24.62
C PHE A 344 9.02 10.56 -24.42
N GLN A 345 8.43 11.15 -25.49
CA GLN A 345 7.06 11.70 -25.44
C GLN A 345 6.04 10.60 -25.10
N GLU A 346 6.18 9.40 -25.67
CA GLU A 346 5.32 8.27 -25.32
C GLU A 346 5.47 7.85 -23.86
N ILE A 347 6.71 7.82 -23.33
CA ILE A 347 6.98 7.54 -21.93
C ILE A 347 6.33 8.60 -21.02
N GLU A 348 6.45 9.87 -21.37
CA GLU A 348 5.80 10.95 -20.62
C GLU A 348 4.28 10.78 -20.60
N LEU A 349 3.67 10.47 -21.74
CA LEU A 349 2.24 10.19 -21.83
C LEU A 349 1.85 8.98 -20.94
N LEU A 350 2.63 7.88 -20.96
CA LEU A 350 2.35 6.73 -20.12
C LEU A 350 2.45 7.08 -18.63
N LEU A 351 3.44 7.88 -18.23
CA LEU A 351 3.59 8.35 -16.86
C LEU A 351 2.40 9.22 -16.42
N ASP A 352 1.95 10.11 -17.28
CA ASP A 352 0.79 10.98 -17.01
C ASP A 352 -0.49 10.15 -16.88
N LEU A 353 -0.71 9.16 -17.75
CA LEU A 353 -1.85 8.25 -17.67
C LEU A 353 -1.81 7.42 -16.37
N ILE A 354 -0.63 6.90 -15.97
CA ILE A 354 -0.48 6.19 -14.71
C ILE A 354 -0.82 7.12 -13.52
N ALA A 355 -0.37 8.38 -13.57
CA ALA A 355 -0.68 9.37 -12.54
C ALA A 355 -2.18 9.64 -12.40
N VAL A 356 -2.87 9.77 -13.53
CA VAL A 356 -4.32 10.02 -13.57
C VAL A 356 -5.10 8.79 -13.11
N LEU A 357 -4.83 7.60 -13.66
CA LEU A 357 -5.59 6.38 -13.37
C LEU A 357 -5.32 5.83 -11.96
N SER A 358 -4.14 6.06 -11.41
CA SER A 358 -3.86 5.74 -10.00
C SER A 358 -4.53 6.69 -9.00
N GLU A 359 -5.15 7.77 -9.49
CA GLU A 359 -5.70 8.88 -8.69
C GLU A 359 -4.65 9.60 -7.82
N MET A 360 -3.37 9.44 -8.12
CA MET A 360 -2.28 10.08 -7.35
C MET A 360 -1.80 11.40 -7.96
N GLY A 361 -2.13 11.65 -9.23
CA GLY A 361 -1.67 12.85 -9.94
C GLY A 361 -0.15 12.96 -10.00
N SER A 362 0.37 14.15 -10.30
CA SER A 362 1.82 14.40 -10.40
C SER A 362 2.57 14.17 -9.08
N ALA A 363 1.86 14.20 -7.95
CA ALA A 363 2.42 13.99 -6.62
C ALA A 363 3.11 12.62 -6.44
N ILE A 364 2.69 11.58 -7.18
CA ILE A 364 3.32 10.25 -7.11
C ILE A 364 4.76 10.27 -7.63
N PHE A 365 5.08 11.17 -8.55
CA PHE A 365 6.38 11.20 -9.23
C PHE A 365 7.38 12.14 -8.57
N ASP A 366 6.96 13.01 -7.66
CA ASP A 366 7.76 14.06 -7.02
C ASP A 366 8.56 14.94 -8.04
N ARG A 367 8.11 14.96 -9.32
CA ARG A 367 8.88 15.53 -10.43
C ARG A 367 8.93 17.03 -10.41
N ASP A 368 7.84 17.70 -10.04
CA ASP A 368 7.71 19.16 -10.18
C ASP A 368 7.41 19.86 -8.85
N SER A 369 7.01 19.12 -7.83
CA SER A 369 6.67 19.69 -6.52
C SER A 369 7.86 20.29 -5.79
N LEU A 370 9.09 19.90 -6.17
CA LEU A 370 10.33 20.32 -5.51
C LEU A 370 11.19 21.26 -6.34
N LYS A 371 10.89 21.51 -7.63
CA LYS A 371 11.67 22.40 -8.49
C LYS A 371 11.43 23.90 -8.24
N GLY A 372 10.39 24.22 -7.48
CA GLY A 372 10.08 25.58 -7.08
C GLY A 372 10.26 25.76 -5.58
N SER A 373 11.42 26.16 -5.12
CA SER A 373 11.59 26.72 -3.79
C SER A 373 10.60 27.88 -3.62
N GLY A 374 9.47 27.66 -2.94
CA GLY A 374 8.49 28.70 -2.67
C GLY A 374 7.03 28.36 -2.96
N LEU A 375 6.67 27.07 -3.18
CA LEU A 375 5.27 26.68 -3.23
C LEU A 375 4.63 26.90 -1.85
N SER A 376 3.62 27.76 -1.78
CA SER A 376 2.84 27.95 -0.56
C SER A 376 2.12 26.66 -0.18
N GLY A 377 1.79 26.45 1.09
CA GLY A 377 1.01 25.30 1.57
C GLY A 377 -0.29 25.11 0.77
N ARG A 378 -0.91 26.19 0.32
CA ARG A 378 -2.08 26.18 -0.55
C ARG A 378 -1.79 25.60 -1.94
N ALA A 379 -0.65 25.92 -2.54
CA ALA A 379 -0.24 25.37 -3.84
C ALA A 379 0.07 23.87 -3.73
N LEU A 380 0.72 23.44 -2.65
CA LEU A 380 0.93 22.02 -2.34
C LEU A 380 -0.40 21.26 -2.20
N ARG A 381 -1.36 21.81 -1.44
CA ARG A 381 -2.69 21.21 -1.31
C ARG A 381 -3.42 21.04 -2.65
N LEU A 382 -3.24 21.98 -3.58
CA LEU A 382 -3.80 21.86 -4.94
C LEU A 382 -3.18 20.71 -5.74
N LEU A 383 -1.87 20.49 -5.62
CA LEU A 383 -1.20 19.34 -6.25
C LEU A 383 -1.67 17.99 -5.68
N TYR A 384 -2.05 17.95 -4.41
CA TYR A 384 -2.52 16.76 -3.72
C TYR A 384 -4.04 16.59 -3.72
N VAL A 385 -4.81 17.40 -4.47
CA VAL A 385 -6.29 17.30 -4.49
C VAL A 385 -6.77 15.89 -4.86
N ASN A 386 -6.20 15.27 -5.90
CA ASN A 386 -6.61 13.93 -6.32
C ASN A 386 -6.29 12.86 -5.27
N PRO A 387 -5.03 12.73 -4.77
CA PRO A 387 -4.73 11.78 -3.69
C PRO A 387 -5.56 12.02 -2.43
N LEU A 388 -5.77 13.27 -2.03
CA LEU A 388 -6.58 13.59 -0.85
C LEU A 388 -8.05 13.20 -1.03
N THR A 389 -8.60 13.36 -2.24
CA THR A 389 -9.99 12.94 -2.55
C THR A 389 -10.12 11.42 -2.47
N LYS A 390 -9.15 10.68 -3.02
CA LYS A 390 -9.07 9.22 -2.89
C LYS A 390 -9.03 8.79 -1.43
N VAL A 391 -8.12 9.37 -0.66
CA VAL A 391 -7.95 9.06 0.76
C VAL A 391 -9.19 9.38 1.59
N ARG A 392 -9.88 10.51 1.34
CA ARG A 392 -11.15 10.85 2.02
C ARG A 392 -12.23 9.81 1.77
N ARG A 393 -12.30 9.26 0.55
CA ARG A 393 -13.22 8.17 0.21
C ARG A 393 -12.93 6.90 1.01
N ILE A 394 -11.66 6.56 1.18
CA ILE A 394 -11.21 5.40 1.98
C ILE A 394 -11.44 5.64 3.47
N ARG A 395 -11.15 6.83 3.99
CA ARG A 395 -11.35 7.22 5.40
C ARG A 395 -12.73 6.90 5.92
N ASN A 396 -13.78 7.17 5.15
CA ASN A 396 -15.15 6.91 5.59
C ASN A 396 -15.42 5.45 5.93
N ARG A 397 -14.69 4.51 5.29
CA ARG A 397 -14.83 3.08 5.52
C ARG A 397 -13.96 2.63 6.67
N PHE A 398 -12.72 3.10 6.68
CA PHE A 398 -11.78 2.85 7.76
C PHE A 398 -12.31 3.38 9.09
N ASP A 399 -12.87 4.57 9.12
CA ASP A 399 -13.53 5.15 10.31
C ASP A 399 -14.54 4.18 10.90
N ARG A 400 -15.43 3.64 10.05
CA ARG A 400 -16.43 2.67 10.48
C ARG A 400 -15.80 1.39 11.03
N SER A 401 -14.82 0.83 10.31
CA SER A 401 -14.19 -0.45 10.69
C SER A 401 -13.35 -0.32 11.95
N PHE A 402 -12.59 0.78 12.11
CA PHE A 402 -11.82 1.04 13.32
C PHE A 402 -12.71 1.28 14.55
N LYS A 403 -13.78 2.06 14.41
CA LYS A 403 -14.76 2.25 15.50
C LYS A 403 -15.40 0.93 15.94
N GLU A 404 -15.71 0.06 14.98
CA GLU A 404 -16.26 -1.26 15.26
C GLU A 404 -15.23 -2.17 15.94
N ALA A 405 -13.98 -2.18 15.45
CA ALA A 405 -12.90 -2.96 16.04
C ALA A 405 -12.59 -2.55 17.48
N ILE A 406 -12.48 -1.23 17.74
CA ILE A 406 -12.22 -0.71 19.09
C ILE A 406 -13.38 -1.02 20.04
N ALA A 407 -14.63 -0.82 19.58
CA ALA A 407 -15.80 -1.12 20.39
C ALA A 407 -15.86 -2.59 20.80
N LEU A 408 -15.69 -3.52 19.85
CA LEU A 408 -15.66 -4.96 20.13
C LEU A 408 -14.46 -5.35 21.00
N CYS A 409 -13.29 -4.78 20.75
CA CYS A 409 -12.11 -5.04 21.56
C CYS A 409 -12.32 -4.68 23.03
N SER A 410 -13.02 -3.57 23.28
CA SER A 410 -13.31 -3.11 24.65
C SER A 410 -14.26 -4.03 25.43
N GLU A 411 -14.94 -5.00 24.78
CA GLU A 411 -15.84 -5.94 25.42
C GLU A 411 -15.11 -7.00 26.26
N VAL A 412 -13.80 -7.25 26.00
CA VAL A 412 -13.08 -8.35 26.60
C VAL A 412 -11.77 -7.89 27.27
N GLY A 413 -11.67 -8.11 28.57
CA GLY A 413 -10.41 -7.94 29.32
C GLY A 413 -10.08 -6.52 29.75
N TYR A 414 -10.94 -5.54 29.58
CA TYR A 414 -10.71 -4.16 30.00
C TYR A 414 -11.54 -3.82 31.23
N GLU A 415 -10.89 -3.30 32.28
CA GLU A 415 -11.57 -2.78 33.45
C GLU A 415 -12.24 -1.46 33.11
N GLY A 416 -13.55 -1.43 33.16
CA GLY A 416 -14.31 -0.24 32.87
C GLY A 416 -15.58 -0.53 32.08
N LYS A 417 -16.18 0.52 31.53
CA LYS A 417 -17.36 0.40 30.67
C LYS A 417 -16.90 0.10 29.26
N SER A 418 -17.55 -0.87 28.61
CA SER A 418 -17.37 -1.09 27.18
C SER A 418 -17.64 0.23 26.41
N VAL A 419 -16.80 0.50 25.42
CA VAL A 419 -16.90 1.69 24.59
C VAL A 419 -17.83 1.39 23.42
N GLU A 420 -18.97 2.07 23.33
CA GLU A 420 -19.87 1.86 22.20
C GLU A 420 -19.34 2.57 20.94
N LYS A 421 -19.62 2.00 19.78
CA LYS A 421 -19.23 2.58 18.48
C LYS A 421 -19.63 4.05 18.29
N LYS A 422 -20.79 4.45 18.84
CA LYS A 422 -21.29 5.82 18.75
C LYS A 422 -20.50 6.83 19.61
N ASP A 423 -19.83 6.34 20.65
CA ASP A 423 -19.05 7.18 21.57
C ASP A 423 -17.66 7.51 20.98
N ILE A 424 -17.18 6.71 20.01
CA ILE A 424 -15.86 6.86 19.44
C ILE A 424 -15.88 7.94 18.35
N SER A 425 -15.01 8.92 18.49
CA SER A 425 -14.70 9.92 17.50
C SER A 425 -13.28 9.69 16.95
N ILE A 426 -13.11 9.72 15.63
CA ILE A 426 -11.80 9.61 14.97
C ILE A 426 -11.57 10.90 14.19
N LYS A 427 -10.58 11.67 14.62
CA LYS A 427 -10.13 12.88 13.90
C LYS A 427 -8.95 12.48 13.01
N TRP A 428 -9.18 12.51 11.70
CA TRP A 428 -8.18 12.22 10.69
C TRP A 428 -7.38 13.47 10.34
N ASN A 429 -6.06 13.33 10.26
CA ASN A 429 -5.15 14.36 9.78
C ASN A 429 -4.94 14.22 8.26
N ASP A 430 -4.59 15.31 7.58
CA ASP A 430 -4.44 15.29 6.11
C ASP A 430 -3.10 14.68 5.64
N GLY A 431 -2.15 14.43 6.56
CA GLY A 431 -0.82 13.90 6.24
C GLY A 431 0.01 14.83 5.35
N LEU A 432 -0.39 16.08 5.23
CA LEU A 432 0.37 17.12 4.57
C LEU A 432 1.01 18.03 5.62
N PRO A 433 2.25 18.48 5.39
CA PRO A 433 2.88 19.45 6.27
C PRO A 433 1.98 20.69 6.42
N ASN A 434 1.58 20.99 7.63
CA ASN A 434 0.88 22.24 7.91
C ASN A 434 1.84 23.42 7.73
N ASP A 435 1.38 24.45 7.04
CA ASP A 435 2.11 25.72 7.00
C ASP A 435 1.91 26.43 8.34
N LYS A 436 2.91 26.31 9.22
CA LYS A 436 2.89 26.92 10.54
C LYS A 436 2.60 28.42 10.50
N LYS A 437 2.93 29.08 9.38
CA LYS A 437 2.65 30.50 9.18
C LYS A 437 1.17 30.72 8.88
N GLU A 438 0.56 29.89 8.03
CA GLU A 438 -0.87 29.95 7.71
C GLU A 438 -1.72 29.63 8.96
N ASP A 439 -1.29 28.63 9.75
CA ASP A 439 -1.94 28.30 11.02
C ASP A 439 -1.84 29.43 12.04
N ALA A 440 -0.69 30.08 12.13
CA ALA A 440 -0.51 31.26 12.97
C ALA A 440 -1.36 32.47 12.50
N GLU A 441 -1.44 32.71 11.19
CA GLU A 441 -2.30 33.77 10.62
C GLU A 441 -3.79 33.49 10.88
N ILE A 442 -4.23 32.22 10.71
CA ILE A 442 -5.58 31.79 11.07
C ILE A 442 -5.83 31.97 12.57
N GLY A 443 -4.84 31.65 13.40
CA GLY A 443 -4.88 31.88 14.84
C GLY A 443 -5.09 33.36 15.16
N VAL A 444 -4.29 34.24 14.56
CA VAL A 444 -4.42 35.70 14.73
C VAL A 444 -5.79 36.21 14.27
N ILE A 445 -6.30 35.75 13.13
CA ILE A 445 -7.64 36.12 12.64
C ILE A 445 -8.73 35.66 13.58
N ARG A 446 -8.61 34.46 14.15
CA ARG A 446 -9.57 33.93 15.14
C ARG A 446 -9.49 34.65 16.47
N THR A 447 -8.29 35.09 16.91
CA THR A 447 -8.09 35.90 18.14
C THR A 447 -8.74 37.25 18.07
N GLY A 448 -8.76 37.90 16.89
CA GLY A 448 -9.52 39.14 16.70
C GLY A 448 -11.03 39.02 16.97
N GLY A 449 -11.52 37.79 17.14
CA GLY A 449 -12.93 37.44 17.30
C GLY A 449 -13.35 36.80 18.62
N LYS A 450 -12.58 36.86 19.72
CA LYS A 450 -12.95 36.37 21.08
C LYS A 450 -12.91 34.85 21.30
N ALA A 451 -12.00 34.11 20.77
CA ALA A 451 -11.95 32.65 21.01
C ALA A 451 -10.69 32.25 21.79
N THR A 452 -10.61 32.60 23.07
CA THR A 452 -9.57 32.19 24.02
C THR A 452 -9.39 30.67 24.00
N ASP A 453 -10.50 29.92 24.07
CA ASP A 453 -10.50 28.45 24.05
C ASP A 453 -9.89 27.86 22.75
N THR A 454 -10.04 28.54 21.63
CA THR A 454 -9.46 28.09 20.34
C THR A 454 -7.94 28.24 20.33
N ILE A 455 -7.39 29.29 20.99
CA ILE A 455 -5.95 29.52 21.04
C ILE A 455 -5.31 28.54 22.01
N VAL A 456 -5.93 28.33 23.15
CA VAL A 456 -5.49 27.31 24.13
C VAL A 456 -5.46 25.95 23.45
N ALA A 457 -6.50 25.59 22.70
CA ALA A 457 -6.52 24.33 21.94
C ALA A 457 -5.42 24.25 20.88
N GLN A 458 -5.09 25.35 20.19
CA GLN A 458 -3.97 25.39 19.25
C GLN A 458 -2.61 25.25 19.95
N ILE A 459 -2.40 25.89 21.10
CA ILE A 459 -1.18 25.75 21.89
C ILE A 459 -1.01 24.30 22.35
N MET A 460 -2.10 23.66 22.82
CA MET A 460 -2.08 22.24 23.17
C MET A 460 -1.67 21.35 21.99
N GLU A 461 -2.22 21.60 20.80
CA GLU A 461 -1.96 20.81 19.59
C GLU A 461 -0.52 21.04 19.04
N GLN A 462 -0.02 22.28 19.07
CA GLN A 462 1.27 22.62 18.50
C GLN A 462 2.46 22.30 19.42
N ASP A 463 2.27 22.47 20.72
CA ASP A 463 3.34 22.33 21.72
C ASP A 463 3.22 21.01 22.51
N GLY A 464 2.15 20.23 22.30
CA GLY A 464 1.89 18.99 23.03
C GLY A 464 1.65 19.17 24.52
N LEU A 465 1.12 20.34 24.92
CA LEU A 465 0.93 20.70 26.32
C LEU A 465 -0.44 20.25 26.85
N THR A 466 -0.50 20.07 28.18
CA THR A 466 -1.81 19.88 28.85
C THR A 466 -2.63 21.16 28.78
N LYS A 467 -3.95 21.06 29.02
CA LYS A 467 -4.84 22.23 28.99
C LYS A 467 -4.41 23.31 29.98
N GLU A 468 -4.01 22.91 31.19
CA GLU A 468 -3.56 23.82 32.25
C GLU A 468 -2.26 24.55 31.87
N ASP A 469 -1.30 23.84 31.29
CA ASP A 469 -0.04 24.41 30.82
C ASP A 469 -0.24 25.32 29.62
N ALA A 470 -1.15 24.97 28.71
CA ALA A 470 -1.51 25.79 27.55
C ALA A 470 -2.24 27.08 27.96
N GLU A 471 -3.13 27.03 28.95
CA GLU A 471 -3.77 28.20 29.54
C GLU A 471 -2.75 29.12 30.23
N ALA A 472 -1.80 28.56 30.97
CA ALA A 472 -0.71 29.31 31.61
C ALA A 472 0.19 30.00 30.56
N LYS A 473 0.57 29.29 29.50
CA LYS A 473 1.36 29.85 28.38
C LYS A 473 0.61 30.94 27.61
N TYR A 474 -0.69 30.75 27.40
CA TYR A 474 -1.53 31.78 26.79
C TYR A 474 -1.61 33.06 27.66
N ALA A 475 -1.78 32.91 28.98
CA ALA A 475 -1.80 34.02 29.91
C ALA A 475 -0.43 34.81 29.92
N GLU A 476 0.68 34.10 29.79
CA GLU A 476 2.02 34.68 29.66
C GLU A 476 2.17 35.47 28.36
N ILE A 477 1.74 34.89 27.21
CA ILE A 477 1.73 35.56 25.90
C ILE A 477 0.90 36.86 25.94
N VAL A 478 -0.31 36.79 26.53
CA VAL A 478 -1.17 37.97 26.67
C VAL A 478 -0.54 39.04 27.56
N LYS A 479 0.15 38.64 28.63
CA LYS A 479 0.84 39.54 29.53
C LYS A 479 2.03 40.25 28.84
N GLU A 480 2.83 39.47 28.09
CA GLU A 480 3.96 40.03 27.31
C GLU A 480 3.47 40.96 26.20
N THR A 481 2.40 40.57 25.48
CA THR A 481 1.82 41.38 24.40
C THR A 481 1.28 42.69 24.96
N ASN A 482 0.58 42.67 26.10
CA ASN A 482 0.08 43.89 26.75
C ASN A 482 1.21 44.76 27.30
N ALA A 483 2.28 44.14 27.85
CA ALA A 483 3.48 44.87 28.29
C ALA A 483 4.18 45.57 27.12
N ARG A 484 4.27 44.92 25.96
CA ARG A 484 4.84 45.45 24.75
C ARG A 484 4.02 46.60 24.17
N LEU A 485 2.70 46.46 24.09
CA LEU A 485 1.78 47.52 23.66
C LEU A 485 1.81 48.75 24.56
N LEU A 486 2.13 48.58 25.84
CA LEU A 486 2.30 49.68 26.79
C LEU A 486 3.70 50.33 26.72
N SER A 487 4.68 49.67 26.10
CA SER A 487 6.06 50.15 25.97
C SER A 487 6.40 50.69 24.58
N GLU A 488 5.58 50.50 23.59
CA GLU A 488 5.80 51.02 22.24
C GLU A 488 5.44 52.50 22.17
N GLU A 489 6.46 53.37 22.09
CA GLU A 489 6.35 54.67 21.43
C GLU A 489 5.93 54.42 19.97
N PRO A 490 5.09 55.29 19.37
CA PRO A 490 4.59 55.10 18.00
C PRO A 490 5.76 54.93 17.03
N GLU A 491 5.79 53.83 16.29
CA GLU A 491 6.76 53.61 15.22
C GLU A 491 6.73 54.82 14.26
N PRO A 492 7.89 55.34 13.82
CA PRO A 492 7.94 56.40 12.82
C PRO A 492 7.29 55.88 11.54
N ASN A 493 6.31 56.63 11.03
CA ASN A 493 5.66 56.41 9.76
C ASN A 493 6.71 56.33 8.64
N PHE A 494 6.96 55.15 8.12
CA PHE A 494 7.77 54.91 6.92
C PHE A 494 7.00 55.06 5.60
N PHE A 495 5.96 55.88 5.59
CA PHE A 495 5.36 56.42 4.37
C PHE A 495 5.66 57.91 4.31
N GLU A 496 6.91 58.29 4.00
CA GLU A 496 7.22 59.59 3.43
C GLU A 496 6.95 59.51 1.93
N ASP A 497 6.11 60.44 1.53
CA ASP A 497 5.69 60.77 0.19
C ASP A 497 6.88 60.79 -0.77
N GLU A 498 6.94 59.92 -1.79
CA GLU A 498 7.63 60.22 -3.01
C GLU A 498 6.83 61.32 -3.74
N GLU A 499 7.20 62.55 -3.54
CA GLU A 499 6.77 63.68 -4.38
C GLU A 499 7.23 63.42 -5.82
N ASP A 500 6.24 63.36 -6.67
CA ASP A 500 6.26 63.43 -8.11
C ASP A 500 7.04 64.65 -8.61
N GLU A 501 8.33 64.49 -8.91
CA GLU A 501 9.03 65.45 -9.77
C GLU A 501 8.89 65.05 -11.23
N GLY A 502 7.81 65.57 -11.81
CA GLY A 502 7.67 65.64 -13.23
C GLY A 502 8.73 66.54 -13.85
N GLU A 503 9.61 65.97 -14.66
CA GLU A 503 10.30 66.68 -15.73
C GLU A 503 9.87 66.13 -17.06
N GLY A 504 9.11 66.99 -17.74
CA GLY A 504 8.87 66.83 -19.16
C GLY A 504 10.12 67.13 -19.94
N GLU A 505 10.40 66.38 -20.97
CA GLU A 505 11.08 66.81 -22.17
C GLU A 505 10.46 66.21 -23.42
N GLU A 506 9.97 67.09 -24.25
CA GLU A 506 9.69 66.96 -25.67
C GLU A 506 10.90 66.38 -26.43
N ILE A 507 10.74 65.43 -27.27
CA ILE A 507 10.83 65.50 -28.76
C ILE A 507 10.38 64.19 -29.34
#